data_abe4da7b4f28fa4745fd18373b597ee6
#
_entry.id   abe4da7b4f28fa4745fd18373b597ee6
#
_cell.length_a   1.000
_cell.length_b   1.000
_cell.length_c   1.000
_cell.angle_alpha   90.00
_cell.angle_beta   90.00
_cell.angle_gamma   90.00
#
_symmetry.space_group_name_H-M   'P 1'
#
loop_
_entity.id
_entity.type
_entity.pdbx_description
1 polymer ?
#
loop_
_entity_poly.entity_id
_entity_poly.type
_entity_poly.pdbx_seq_one_letter_code
_entity_poly.pdbx_strand_id
1 'polypeptide(L)'
;VIWSDLDKVVRKGTSENDINAKEKFSNSLDRVRQHIAMTFHRFLEEKSLKIFWCGHEINPWNPFCISESKTQSRPTEGIVGGIKLKGYVLPHKSAFSSEKAYNVAEGINGWPAQQGFYVYRGKRLLLAGDWLGLFRKEEHYKLVRIQVDIPNTLDSEWQIDIKKSKAYPPIQCQNQLEAYAKDVRKIGCEVYRHRGKILKQRAGQSFQ
;
A
#
# COMPACT_ATOMS: atom_id res chain seq x y z
N VAL A 1 -4.57 -20.38 15.84
CA VAL A 1 -3.31 -21.00 15.40
C VAL A 1 -2.24 -20.66 16.40
N ILE A 2 -1.56 -21.65 16.94
CA ILE A 2 -0.42 -21.50 17.85
C ILE A 2 0.80 -21.97 17.09
N TRP A 3 1.85 -21.14 17.08
CA TRP A 3 3.16 -21.50 16.51
C TRP A 3 4.16 -21.64 17.65
N SER A 4 4.85 -22.77 17.70
CA SER A 4 5.92 -23.07 18.64
C SER A 4 7.21 -23.39 17.87
N ASP A 5 8.34 -23.41 18.56
CA ASP A 5 9.65 -23.79 18.01
C ASP A 5 10.07 -23.00 16.76
N LEU A 6 9.98 -21.68 16.83
CA LEU A 6 10.28 -20.75 15.72
C LEU A 6 11.80 -20.58 15.51
N ASP A 7 12.49 -21.64 15.18
CA ASP A 7 13.95 -21.72 15.05
C ASP A 7 14.56 -20.80 13.96
N LYS A 8 13.75 -20.43 12.95
CA LYS A 8 14.15 -19.51 11.88
C LYS A 8 13.95 -18.04 12.23
N VAL A 9 13.14 -17.73 13.22
CA VAL A 9 12.84 -16.36 13.64
C VAL A 9 13.75 -15.94 14.80
N VAL A 10 14.02 -16.86 15.72
CA VAL A 10 14.96 -16.67 16.82
C VAL A 10 16.09 -17.68 16.67
N ARG A 11 17.35 -17.22 16.72
CA ARG A 11 18.51 -18.12 16.60
C ARG A 11 18.51 -19.12 17.76
N LYS A 12 18.82 -20.40 17.45
CA LYS A 12 19.05 -21.42 18.48
C LYS A 12 20.14 -20.94 19.45
N GLY A 13 19.89 -21.07 20.76
CA GLY A 13 20.83 -20.64 21.79
C GLY A 13 20.73 -19.15 22.18
N THR A 14 19.76 -18.38 21.66
CA THR A 14 19.50 -17.03 22.12
C THR A 14 18.95 -17.09 23.55
N SER A 15 19.57 -16.34 24.47
CA SER A 15 19.10 -16.24 25.87
C SER A 15 17.73 -15.56 25.90
N GLU A 16 16.86 -16.02 26.83
CA GLU A 16 15.58 -15.36 27.10
C GLU A 16 15.72 -13.91 27.54
N ASN A 17 16.92 -13.51 28.01
CA ASN A 17 17.22 -12.16 28.44
C ASN A 17 17.86 -11.26 27.36
N ASP A 18 18.01 -11.77 26.12
CA ASP A 18 18.53 -10.96 25.01
C ASP A 18 17.48 -9.95 24.54
N ILE A 19 17.64 -8.71 25.00
CA ILE A 19 16.77 -7.57 24.70
C ILE A 19 16.70 -7.32 23.19
N ASN A 20 17.83 -7.40 22.48
CA ASN A 20 17.89 -7.17 21.02
C ASN A 20 17.15 -8.25 20.24
N ALA A 21 17.21 -9.50 20.69
CA ALA A 21 16.47 -10.60 20.08
C ALA A 21 14.97 -10.45 20.31
N LYS A 22 14.55 -10.06 21.51
CA LYS A 22 13.14 -9.77 21.83
C LYS A 22 12.60 -8.63 20.97
N GLU A 23 13.35 -7.55 20.84
CA GLU A 23 12.95 -6.39 20.02
C GLU A 23 12.82 -6.74 18.54
N LYS A 24 13.77 -7.47 17.96
CA LYS A 24 13.70 -7.97 16.59
C LYS A 24 12.50 -8.89 16.38
N PHE A 25 12.21 -9.75 17.33
CA PHE A 25 11.05 -10.64 17.29
C PHE A 25 9.75 -9.84 17.33
N SER A 26 9.60 -8.90 18.28
CA SER A 26 8.44 -8.02 18.40
C SER A 26 8.20 -7.23 17.10
N ASN A 27 9.25 -6.62 16.52
CA ASN A 27 9.16 -5.91 15.26
C ASN A 27 8.71 -6.81 14.11
N SER A 28 9.15 -8.07 14.09
CA SER A 28 8.70 -9.04 13.09
C SER A 28 7.22 -9.39 13.25
N LEU A 29 6.75 -9.53 14.48
CA LEU A 29 5.34 -9.77 14.79
C LEU A 29 4.46 -8.58 14.37
N ASP A 30 4.89 -7.35 14.64
CA ASP A 30 4.18 -6.14 14.23
C ASP A 30 4.08 -6.02 12.70
N ARG A 31 5.14 -6.37 11.97
CA ARG A 31 5.12 -6.41 10.50
C ARG A 31 4.12 -7.46 9.97
N VAL A 32 4.03 -8.63 10.60
CA VAL A 32 3.04 -9.66 10.25
C VAL A 32 1.63 -9.14 10.50
N ARG A 33 1.37 -8.52 11.64
CA ARG A 33 0.08 -7.92 11.99
C ARG A 33 -0.34 -6.84 10.96
N GLN A 34 0.58 -5.94 10.61
CA GLN A 34 0.34 -4.91 9.61
C GLN A 34 0.09 -5.51 8.21
N HIS A 35 0.82 -6.57 7.85
CA HIS A 35 0.60 -7.28 6.59
C HIS A 35 -0.79 -7.93 6.52
N ILE A 36 -1.24 -8.54 7.61
CA ILE A 36 -2.61 -9.09 7.72
C ILE A 36 -3.65 -7.98 7.59
N ALA A 37 -3.48 -6.87 8.32
CA ALA A 37 -4.36 -5.70 8.27
C ALA A 37 -4.50 -5.14 6.85
N MET A 38 -3.41 -5.11 6.08
CA MET A 38 -3.39 -4.66 4.69
C MET A 38 -3.99 -5.70 3.73
N THR A 39 -3.59 -6.97 3.86
CA THR A 39 -3.99 -8.03 2.91
C THR A 39 -5.49 -8.30 2.94
N PHE A 40 -6.08 -8.24 4.12
CA PHE A 40 -7.49 -8.56 4.35
C PHE A 40 -8.36 -7.34 4.63
N HIS A 41 -7.86 -6.12 4.39
CA HIS A 41 -8.56 -4.89 4.80
C HIS A 41 -10.01 -4.82 4.31
N ARG A 42 -10.32 -5.24 3.08
CA ARG A 42 -11.68 -5.22 2.54
C ARG A 42 -12.64 -6.12 3.32
N PHE A 43 -12.18 -7.31 3.73
CA PHE A 43 -12.98 -8.23 4.55
C PHE A 43 -13.20 -7.68 5.96
N LEU A 44 -12.17 -7.03 6.52
CA LEU A 44 -12.23 -6.43 7.85
C LEU A 44 -13.13 -5.19 7.85
N GLU A 45 -13.06 -4.34 6.83
CA GLU A 45 -13.92 -3.16 6.67
C GLU A 45 -15.39 -3.54 6.51
N GLU A 46 -15.69 -4.58 5.75
CA GLU A 46 -17.04 -5.11 5.56
C GLU A 46 -17.54 -5.94 6.75
N LYS A 47 -16.68 -6.18 7.76
CA LYS A 47 -16.95 -7.05 8.91
C LYS A 47 -17.34 -8.49 8.52
N SER A 48 -17.00 -8.92 7.31
CA SER A 48 -17.20 -10.31 6.85
C SER A 48 -16.15 -11.28 7.40
N LEU A 49 -15.04 -10.74 7.93
CA LEU A 49 -13.99 -11.47 8.61
C LEU A 49 -13.54 -10.68 9.86
N LYS A 50 -13.32 -11.37 10.96
CA LYS A 50 -12.68 -10.83 12.16
C LYS A 50 -11.40 -11.59 12.43
N ILE A 51 -10.31 -10.89 12.63
CA ILE A 51 -9.01 -11.48 12.97
C ILE A 51 -8.56 -10.87 14.28
N PHE A 52 -8.17 -11.74 15.22
CA PHE A 52 -7.67 -11.33 16.52
C PHE A 52 -6.17 -11.62 16.62
N TRP A 53 -5.43 -10.70 17.17
CA TRP A 53 -4.01 -10.79 17.43
C TRP A 53 -3.76 -10.52 18.91
N CYS A 54 -3.29 -11.54 19.64
CA CYS A 54 -3.10 -11.47 21.09
C CYS A 54 -4.35 -10.93 21.82
N GLY A 55 -5.54 -11.41 21.45
CA GLY A 55 -6.82 -11.02 22.06
C GLY A 55 -7.41 -9.72 21.54
N HIS A 56 -6.70 -8.93 20.74
CA HIS A 56 -7.18 -7.67 20.17
C HIS A 56 -7.59 -7.81 18.71
N GLU A 57 -8.73 -7.26 18.32
CA GLU A 57 -9.19 -7.26 16.94
C GLU A 57 -8.25 -6.43 16.06
N ILE A 58 -7.85 -6.97 14.90
CA ILE A 58 -7.02 -6.27 13.92
C ILE A 58 -7.90 -5.26 13.18
N ASN A 59 -7.54 -3.98 13.26
CA ASN A 59 -8.16 -2.93 12.46
C ASN A 59 -7.66 -2.99 11.00
N PRO A 60 -8.54 -2.77 10.01
CA PRO A 60 -8.16 -2.72 8.61
C PRO A 60 -7.19 -1.58 8.33
N TRP A 61 -6.22 -1.82 7.46
CA TRP A 61 -5.39 -0.75 6.90
C TRP A 61 -5.68 -0.61 5.40
N ASN A 62 -6.52 0.39 5.08
CA ASN A 62 -6.88 0.69 3.69
C ASN A 62 -5.81 1.56 3.04
N PRO A 63 -5.13 1.07 1.99
CA PRO A 63 -4.05 1.81 1.35
C PRO A 63 -4.51 3.11 0.69
N PHE A 64 -5.76 3.25 0.36
CA PHE A 64 -6.26 4.38 -0.44
C PHE A 64 -6.64 5.61 0.40
N CYS A 65 -6.58 5.52 1.72
CA CYS A 65 -6.89 6.63 2.64
C CYS A 65 -8.18 7.37 2.25
N ILE A 66 -9.24 6.61 1.96
CA ILE A 66 -10.52 7.17 1.48
C ILE A 66 -11.25 8.00 2.54
N SER A 67 -10.90 7.83 3.81
CA SER A 67 -11.41 8.64 4.92
C SER A 67 -10.81 10.04 4.98
N GLU A 68 -9.67 10.27 4.31
CA GLU A 68 -9.05 11.59 4.24
C GLU A 68 -9.78 12.46 3.21
N SER A 69 -10.37 13.56 3.64
CA SER A 69 -11.22 14.44 2.81
C SER A 69 -10.51 15.05 1.60
N LYS A 70 -9.18 15.08 1.60
CA LYS A 70 -8.35 15.61 0.51
C LYS A 70 -7.77 14.53 -0.40
N THR A 71 -8.10 13.25 -0.16
CA THR A 71 -7.79 12.18 -1.11
C THR A 71 -8.60 12.39 -2.39
N GLN A 72 -7.91 12.43 -3.52
CA GLN A 72 -8.54 12.52 -4.84
C GLN A 72 -8.71 11.12 -5.40
N SER A 73 -9.89 10.80 -5.92
CA SER A 73 -10.15 9.53 -6.60
C SER A 73 -10.54 9.77 -8.06
N ARG A 74 -10.07 8.89 -8.94
CA ARG A 74 -10.51 8.85 -10.34
C ARG A 74 -11.74 7.95 -10.48
N PRO A 75 -12.55 8.14 -11.51
CA PRO A 75 -13.59 7.17 -11.88
C PRO A 75 -12.97 5.79 -12.07
N THR A 76 -13.79 4.75 -11.84
CA THR A 76 -13.38 3.37 -12.13
C THR A 76 -13.42 3.15 -13.64
N GLU A 77 -12.32 2.65 -14.19
CA GLU A 77 -12.21 2.29 -15.61
C GLU A 77 -12.09 0.77 -15.77
N GLY A 78 -12.82 0.23 -16.73
CA GLY A 78 -12.68 -1.16 -17.17
C GLY A 78 -11.66 -1.23 -18.31
N ILE A 79 -10.77 -2.23 -18.25
CA ILE A 79 -9.83 -2.54 -19.33
C ILE A 79 -10.02 -3.96 -19.83
N VAL A 80 -9.26 -4.35 -20.86
CA VAL A 80 -9.29 -5.69 -21.47
C VAL A 80 -9.23 -6.79 -20.38
N GLY A 81 -9.95 -7.89 -20.61
CA GLY A 81 -10.03 -8.99 -19.65
C GLY A 81 -10.96 -8.76 -18.46
N GLY A 82 -11.74 -7.66 -18.43
CA GLY A 82 -12.66 -7.35 -17.34
C GLY A 82 -11.97 -6.84 -16.07
N ILE A 83 -10.72 -6.42 -16.19
CA ILE A 83 -9.95 -5.78 -15.11
C ILE A 83 -10.54 -4.40 -14.83
N LYS A 84 -10.67 -4.05 -13.55
CA LYS A 84 -11.14 -2.72 -13.12
C LYS A 84 -10.00 -1.96 -12.45
N LEU A 85 -9.82 -0.71 -12.89
CA LEU A 85 -8.81 0.21 -12.38
C LEU A 85 -9.48 1.36 -11.65
N LYS A 86 -8.93 1.76 -10.49
CA LYS A 86 -9.32 2.98 -9.80
C LYS A 86 -8.10 3.66 -9.18
N GLY A 87 -7.81 4.86 -9.65
CA GLY A 87 -6.67 5.64 -9.18
C GLY A 87 -7.03 6.51 -7.99
N TYR A 88 -6.07 6.65 -7.08
CA TYR A 88 -6.14 7.52 -5.91
C TYR A 88 -4.85 8.33 -5.82
N VAL A 89 -4.99 9.60 -5.48
CA VAL A 89 -3.89 10.49 -5.12
C VAL A 89 -4.12 10.96 -3.70
N LEU A 90 -3.23 10.54 -2.80
CA LEU A 90 -3.30 10.89 -1.40
C LEU A 90 -2.92 12.35 -1.18
N PRO A 91 -3.37 12.96 -0.07
CA PRO A 91 -3.02 14.33 0.26
C PRO A 91 -1.50 14.49 0.47
N HIS A 92 -1.00 15.70 0.23
CA HIS A 92 0.33 16.07 0.72
C HIS A 92 0.35 16.06 2.26
N LYS A 93 1.52 15.84 2.88
CA LYS A 93 1.67 15.78 4.36
C LYS A 93 0.90 16.89 5.08
N SER A 94 0.98 18.12 4.60
CA SER A 94 0.33 19.29 5.22
C SER A 94 -1.20 19.36 5.06
N ALA A 95 -1.79 18.42 4.34
CA ALA A 95 -3.23 18.37 4.04
C ALA A 95 -3.92 17.11 4.59
N PHE A 96 -3.18 16.25 5.31
CA PHE A 96 -3.78 15.18 6.11
C PHE A 96 -4.53 15.77 7.32
N SER A 97 -5.53 15.05 7.79
CA SER A 97 -6.34 15.44 8.97
C SER A 97 -5.48 15.55 10.24
N SER A 98 -4.42 14.77 10.34
CA SER A 98 -3.45 14.82 11.46
C SER A 98 -2.11 14.22 11.05
N GLU A 99 -1.05 14.53 11.81
CA GLU A 99 0.26 13.88 11.64
C GLU A 99 0.19 12.38 11.90
N LYS A 100 -0.64 11.94 12.85
CA LYS A 100 -0.91 10.52 13.09
C LYS A 100 -1.50 9.84 11.86
N ALA A 101 -2.46 10.46 11.19
CA ALA A 101 -3.07 9.93 9.97
C ALA A 101 -2.02 9.81 8.84
N TYR A 102 -1.14 10.80 8.69
CA TYR A 102 -0.04 10.75 7.73
C TYR A 102 0.93 9.59 8.02
N ASN A 103 1.32 9.41 9.29
CA ASN A 103 2.22 8.32 9.70
C ASN A 103 1.57 6.94 9.52
N VAL A 104 0.28 6.81 9.80
CA VAL A 104 -0.47 5.56 9.52
C VAL A 104 -0.55 5.28 8.02
N ALA A 105 -0.73 6.31 7.19
CA ALA A 105 -0.80 6.16 5.73
C ALA A 105 0.52 5.73 5.09
N GLU A 106 1.65 5.93 5.76
CA GLU A 106 2.96 5.47 5.34
C GLU A 106 3.02 3.96 5.15
N GLY A 107 2.31 3.20 5.99
CA GLY A 107 2.21 1.75 5.93
C GLY A 107 3.53 1.01 6.11
N ILE A 108 3.55 -0.26 5.70
CA ILE A 108 4.74 -1.11 5.81
C ILE A 108 5.82 -0.64 4.85
N ASN A 109 7.06 -0.50 5.33
CA ASN A 109 8.25 -0.10 4.58
C ASN A 109 8.25 1.36 4.06
N GLY A 110 7.35 2.21 4.55
CA GLY A 110 7.39 3.64 4.28
C GLY A 110 6.75 4.11 2.97
N TRP A 111 6.61 5.41 2.84
CA TRP A 111 5.96 6.07 1.70
C TRP A 111 6.45 5.62 0.33
N PRO A 112 7.78 5.50 0.08
CA PRO A 112 8.27 5.08 -1.24
C PRO A 112 7.85 3.65 -1.59
N ALA A 113 7.66 2.79 -0.60
CA ALA A 113 7.26 1.40 -0.84
C ALA A 113 5.80 1.27 -1.25
N GLN A 114 4.96 2.25 -0.87
CA GLN A 114 3.50 2.16 -1.04
C GLN A 114 2.99 2.76 -2.34
N GLN A 115 3.83 3.31 -3.20
CA GLN A 115 3.41 3.87 -4.48
C GLN A 115 3.16 2.78 -5.53
N GLY A 116 2.17 2.96 -6.38
CA GLY A 116 1.91 2.06 -7.51
C GLY A 116 0.61 1.29 -7.42
N PHE A 117 0.60 0.15 -8.08
CA PHE A 117 -0.56 -0.71 -8.17
C PHE A 117 -0.76 -1.54 -6.91
N TYR A 118 -2.02 -1.77 -6.58
CA TYR A 118 -2.51 -2.67 -5.55
C TYR A 118 -3.44 -3.69 -6.23
N VAL A 119 -2.94 -4.90 -6.41
CA VAL A 119 -3.62 -5.94 -7.19
C VAL A 119 -4.46 -6.80 -6.28
N TYR A 120 -5.75 -6.89 -6.58
CA TYR A 120 -6.73 -7.68 -5.84
C TYR A 120 -7.30 -8.79 -6.71
N ARG A 121 -7.51 -9.95 -6.09
CA ARG A 121 -8.35 -11.01 -6.62
C ARG A 121 -9.51 -11.24 -5.65
N GLY A 122 -10.73 -11.03 -6.14
CA GLY A 122 -11.87 -10.89 -5.24
C GLY A 122 -11.65 -9.74 -4.26
N LYS A 123 -11.66 -10.01 -2.97
CA LYS A 123 -11.40 -9.00 -1.92
C LYS A 123 -9.99 -9.05 -1.34
N ARG A 124 -9.22 -10.09 -1.68
CA ARG A 124 -7.87 -10.29 -1.13
C ARG A 124 -6.84 -9.51 -1.92
N LEU A 125 -6.02 -8.74 -1.21
CA LEU A 125 -4.84 -8.09 -1.79
C LEU A 125 -3.75 -9.13 -2.04
N LEU A 126 -3.23 -9.19 -3.26
CA LEU A 126 -2.17 -10.09 -3.70
C LEU A 126 -0.82 -9.38 -3.77
N LEU A 127 -0.82 -8.13 -4.23
CA LEU A 127 0.38 -7.31 -4.41
C LEU A 127 0.08 -5.88 -3.97
N ALA A 128 1.00 -5.25 -3.24
CA ALA A 128 0.87 -3.90 -2.71
C ALA A 128 2.03 -3.01 -3.14
N GLY A 129 1.70 -1.84 -3.66
CA GLY A 129 2.66 -0.78 -3.91
C GLY A 129 3.76 -1.16 -4.89
N ASP A 130 3.43 -1.69 -6.06
CA ASP A 130 4.38 -2.04 -7.12
C ASP A 130 3.95 -1.46 -8.47
N TRP A 131 4.92 -1.06 -9.29
CA TRP A 131 4.65 -0.55 -10.63
C TRP A 131 4.63 -1.63 -11.71
N LEU A 132 4.67 -2.92 -11.35
CA LEU A 132 4.59 -4.08 -12.26
C LEU A 132 5.66 -4.07 -13.37
N GLY A 133 6.82 -3.50 -13.08
CA GLY A 133 7.88 -3.34 -14.06
C GLY A 133 7.68 -2.19 -15.07
N LEU A 134 6.52 -1.52 -15.08
CA LEU A 134 6.21 -0.44 -16.02
C LEU A 134 6.93 0.87 -15.69
N PHE A 135 7.18 1.12 -14.41
CA PHE A 135 7.85 2.34 -13.93
C PHE A 135 8.81 2.05 -12.78
N ARG A 136 9.73 2.98 -12.58
CA ARG A 136 10.56 3.02 -11.37
C ARG A 136 9.83 3.76 -10.24
N LYS A 137 10.14 3.41 -8.99
CA LYS A 137 9.67 4.15 -7.82
C LYS A 137 10.46 5.43 -7.68
N GLU A 138 9.75 6.55 -7.54
CA GLU A 138 10.33 7.88 -7.37
C GLU A 138 9.56 8.67 -6.31
N GLU A 139 10.24 9.56 -5.61
CA GLU A 139 9.68 10.35 -4.50
C GLU A 139 8.43 11.16 -4.92
N HIS A 140 8.40 11.67 -6.15
CA HIS A 140 7.31 12.47 -6.69
C HIS A 140 5.99 11.72 -6.81
N TYR A 141 6.02 10.39 -6.85
CA TYR A 141 4.84 9.54 -7.06
C TYR A 141 4.41 8.80 -5.80
N LYS A 142 5.02 9.07 -4.64
CA LYS A 142 4.72 8.39 -3.37
C LYS A 142 3.27 8.52 -2.91
N LEU A 143 2.55 9.54 -3.41
CA LEU A 143 1.14 9.76 -3.10
C LEU A 143 0.18 9.00 -4.02
N VAL A 144 0.69 8.33 -5.06
CA VAL A 144 -0.12 7.64 -6.07
C VAL A 144 -0.34 6.19 -5.68
N ARG A 145 -1.60 5.78 -5.62
CA ARG A 145 -2.03 4.40 -5.36
C ARG A 145 -3.13 4.01 -6.33
N ILE A 146 -2.96 2.90 -7.03
CA ILE A 146 -3.89 2.45 -8.07
C ILE A 146 -4.40 1.06 -7.72
N GLN A 147 -5.69 0.98 -7.50
CA GLN A 147 -6.41 -0.27 -7.28
C GLN A 147 -6.57 -0.99 -8.61
N VAL A 148 -6.29 -2.30 -8.63
CA VAL A 148 -6.46 -3.18 -9.78
C VAL A 148 -7.24 -4.40 -9.30
N ASP A 149 -8.49 -4.51 -9.72
CA ASP A 149 -9.30 -5.68 -9.43
C ASP A 149 -9.28 -6.61 -10.64
N ILE A 150 -8.68 -7.80 -10.47
CA ILE A 150 -8.61 -8.84 -11.50
C ILE A 150 -9.73 -9.87 -11.28
N PRO A 151 -10.44 -10.29 -12.34
CA PRO A 151 -11.40 -11.37 -12.26
C PRO A 151 -10.68 -12.72 -12.12
N ASN A 152 -11.34 -13.69 -11.49
CA ASN A 152 -10.78 -15.03 -11.25
C ASN A 152 -10.44 -15.78 -12.56
N THR A 153 -11.05 -15.40 -13.67
CA THR A 153 -10.83 -15.99 -15.00
C THR A 153 -9.42 -15.70 -15.56
N LEU A 154 -8.72 -14.70 -15.05
CA LEU A 154 -7.39 -14.32 -15.51
C LEU A 154 -6.23 -14.86 -14.64
N ASP A 155 -6.50 -15.76 -13.72
CA ASP A 155 -5.49 -16.29 -12.80
C ASP A 155 -4.27 -16.91 -13.50
N SER A 156 -4.51 -17.60 -14.64
CA SER A 156 -3.44 -18.24 -15.41
C SER A 156 -2.60 -17.26 -16.24
N GLU A 157 -3.17 -16.11 -16.59
CA GLU A 157 -2.51 -15.10 -17.42
C GLU A 157 -1.68 -14.12 -16.60
N TRP A 158 -2.10 -13.83 -15.35
CA TRP A 158 -1.34 -13.05 -14.40
C TRP A 158 -0.30 -13.90 -13.70
N GLN A 159 0.95 -13.74 -14.07
CA GLN A 159 2.07 -14.42 -13.42
C GLN A 159 2.35 -13.76 -12.06
N ILE A 160 1.52 -14.09 -11.06
CA ILE A 160 1.66 -13.55 -9.70
C ILE A 160 2.52 -14.50 -8.86
N ASP A 161 3.75 -14.08 -8.56
CA ASP A 161 4.59 -14.75 -7.59
C ASP A 161 4.42 -14.09 -6.21
N ILE A 162 3.51 -14.64 -5.42
CA ILE A 162 3.21 -14.13 -4.07
C ILE A 162 4.45 -14.20 -3.16
N LYS A 163 5.30 -15.22 -3.34
CA LYS A 163 6.51 -15.39 -2.54
C LYS A 163 7.54 -14.31 -2.82
N LYS A 164 7.63 -13.85 -4.07
CA LYS A 164 8.56 -12.79 -4.48
C LYS A 164 7.94 -11.41 -4.50
N SER A 165 6.64 -11.29 -4.17
CA SER A 165 5.88 -10.04 -4.26
C SER A 165 6.02 -9.37 -5.63
N LYS A 166 5.96 -10.17 -6.69
CA LYS A 166 6.03 -9.72 -8.07
C LYS A 166 4.82 -10.20 -8.85
N ALA A 167 4.35 -9.36 -9.75
CA ALA A 167 3.32 -9.72 -10.71
C ALA A 167 3.71 -9.17 -12.08
N TYR A 168 3.44 -9.96 -13.10
CA TYR A 168 3.63 -9.54 -14.48
C TYR A 168 2.26 -9.55 -15.16
N PRO A 169 1.74 -8.35 -15.50
CA PRO A 169 0.45 -8.28 -16.19
C PRO A 169 0.56 -8.87 -17.59
N PRO A 170 -0.52 -9.46 -18.12
CA PRO A 170 -0.58 -9.92 -19.50
C PRO A 170 -0.21 -8.78 -20.47
N ILE A 171 0.52 -9.09 -21.55
CA ILE A 171 0.99 -8.11 -22.52
C ILE A 171 -0.16 -7.24 -23.07
N GLN A 172 -1.31 -7.84 -23.31
CA GLN A 172 -2.53 -7.18 -23.80
C GLN A 172 -3.05 -6.08 -22.85
N CYS A 173 -2.74 -6.15 -21.55
CA CYS A 173 -3.18 -5.17 -20.56
C CYS A 173 -2.13 -4.09 -20.28
N GLN A 174 -0.86 -4.32 -20.62
CA GLN A 174 0.25 -3.47 -20.21
C GLN A 174 0.09 -2.02 -20.70
N ASN A 175 -0.26 -1.82 -21.97
CA ASN A 175 -0.43 -0.48 -22.54
C ASN A 175 -1.55 0.31 -21.84
N GLN A 176 -2.66 -0.36 -21.50
CA GLN A 176 -3.78 0.29 -20.82
C GLN A 176 -3.45 0.60 -19.35
N LEU A 177 -2.77 -0.32 -18.65
CA LEU A 177 -2.26 -0.08 -17.30
C LEU A 177 -1.27 1.08 -17.27
N GLU A 178 -0.35 1.12 -18.24
CA GLU A 178 0.65 2.17 -18.36
C GLU A 178 0.02 3.54 -18.64
N ALA A 179 -0.90 3.63 -19.58
CA ALA A 179 -1.63 4.84 -19.91
C ALA A 179 -2.39 5.39 -18.71
N TYR A 180 -3.18 4.53 -18.05
CA TYR A 180 -3.93 4.90 -16.85
C TYR A 180 -3.01 5.39 -15.72
N ALA A 181 -1.90 4.67 -15.48
CA ALA A 181 -0.95 5.06 -14.45
C ALA A 181 -0.26 6.38 -14.76
N LYS A 182 0.07 6.68 -16.02
CA LYS A 182 0.64 7.97 -16.44
C LYS A 182 -0.27 9.13 -16.06
N ASP A 183 -1.57 8.99 -16.27
CA ASP A 183 -2.55 10.03 -15.93
C ASP A 183 -2.64 10.25 -14.42
N VAL A 184 -2.74 9.17 -13.62
CA VAL A 184 -2.78 9.29 -12.16
C VAL A 184 -1.48 9.84 -11.59
N ARG A 185 -0.32 9.41 -12.15
CA ARG A 185 1.01 9.92 -11.76
C ARG A 185 1.16 11.41 -12.03
N LYS A 186 0.62 11.92 -13.14
CA LYS A 186 0.63 13.35 -13.45
C LYS A 186 -0.05 14.14 -12.34
N ILE A 187 -1.27 13.75 -11.94
CA ILE A 187 -2.00 14.40 -10.85
C ILE A 187 -1.22 14.29 -9.52
N GLY A 188 -0.68 13.11 -9.21
CA GLY A 188 0.13 12.91 -8.00
C GLY A 188 1.36 13.82 -7.94
N CYS A 189 2.04 13.99 -9.06
CA CYS A 189 3.18 14.90 -9.19
C CYS A 189 2.76 16.37 -8.99
N GLU A 190 1.62 16.78 -9.52
CA GLU A 190 1.07 18.12 -9.32
C GLU A 190 0.76 18.40 -7.85
N VAL A 191 0.09 17.46 -7.16
CA VAL A 191 -0.20 17.56 -5.71
C VAL A 191 1.10 17.68 -4.91
N TYR A 192 2.08 16.83 -5.22
CA TYR A 192 3.38 16.85 -4.55
C TYR A 192 4.11 18.19 -4.73
N ARG A 193 4.18 18.69 -5.96
CA ARG A 193 4.92 19.93 -6.32
C ARG A 193 4.20 21.20 -5.85
N HIS A 194 2.89 21.25 -5.96
CA HIS A 194 2.11 22.43 -5.60
C HIS A 194 2.28 22.79 -4.13
N ARG A 195 2.19 21.82 -3.23
CA ARG A 195 2.38 22.06 -1.80
C ARG A 195 3.81 22.41 -1.44
N GLY A 196 4.80 21.85 -2.12
CA GLY A 196 6.19 22.26 -1.96
C GLY A 196 6.42 23.73 -2.33
N LYS A 197 5.74 24.28 -3.37
CA LYS A 197 5.79 25.70 -3.74
C LYS A 197 5.16 26.60 -2.68
N ILE A 198 3.97 26.25 -2.16
CA ILE A 198 3.28 27.02 -1.13
C ILE A 198 4.11 27.12 0.17
N LEU A 199 4.75 26.03 0.59
CA LEU A 199 5.60 26.03 1.77
C LEU A 199 6.84 26.93 1.60
N LYS A 200 7.46 26.93 0.45
CA LYS A 200 8.60 27.82 0.14
C LYS A 200 8.19 29.30 0.13
N GLN A 201 7.03 29.64 -0.43
CA GLN A 201 6.52 31.01 -0.42
C GLN A 201 6.24 31.53 1.00
N ARG A 202 5.65 30.70 1.87
CA ARG A 202 5.39 31.06 3.27
C ARG A 202 6.69 31.26 4.08
N ALA A 203 7.70 30.43 3.86
CA ALA A 203 8.99 30.59 4.50
C ALA A 203 9.72 31.89 4.05
N GLY A 204 9.56 32.29 2.80
CA GLY A 204 10.13 33.55 2.27
C GLY A 204 9.43 34.82 2.80
N GLN A 205 8.18 34.73 3.26
CA GLN A 205 7.43 35.84 3.85
C GLN A 205 7.66 36.06 5.35
N SER A 206 8.31 35.10 6.01
CA SER A 206 8.59 35.18 7.48
C SER A 206 9.91 35.93 7.79
N PHE A 207 10.63 36.42 6.80
CA PHE A 207 11.90 37.12 6.91
C PHE A 207 11.87 38.56 6.37
N GLN A 208 10.68 39.18 6.29
CA GLN A 208 10.54 40.63 6.00
C GLN A 208 10.00 41.39 7.20
#